data_92128fe1db651c6ed7b7b2cb62d342eb
#
_entry.id   92128fe1db651c6ed7b7b2cb62d342eb
#
_cell.length_a   1.000
_cell.length_b   1.000
_cell.length_c   1.000
_cell.angle_alpha   90.00
_cell.angle_beta   90.00
_cell.angle_gamma   90.00
#
_symmetry.space_group_name_H-M   'P 1'
#
loop_
_entity.id
_entity.type
_entity.pdbx_description
1 polymer ?
#
loop_
_entity_poly.entity_id
_entity_poly.type
_entity_poly.pdbx_seq_one_letter_code
_entity_poly.pdbx_strand_id
1 'polypeptide(L)'
;RLFYPPIFHTACAYLSYFLDNFNVSLTTSVKIFYFITFFISGCMMYLCSYRFTKKKSLAFISSVIYLASSYHINEIYVRDAQAESLLFIFLPLVILGLKELLEGNKKWFYPCFIIGYVGGILSHFTMMIYVTLFLGIVMLIMYKKVFKKEFIGPFIKACVLVLLLTAFF
;
A
#
# COMPACT_ATOMS: atom_id res chain seq x y z
N ARG A 1 14.48 -13.32 15.95
CA ARG A 1 13.21 -12.57 15.71
C ARG A 1 13.52 -11.46 14.75
N LEU A 2 12.90 -11.45 13.57
CA LEU A 2 13.01 -10.35 12.61
C LEU A 2 12.21 -9.17 13.18
N PHE A 3 12.91 -8.16 13.66
CA PHE A 3 12.28 -6.91 14.17
C PHE A 3 11.73 -6.02 13.04
N TYR A 4 12.16 -6.27 11.81
CA TYR A 4 11.77 -5.50 10.62
C TYR A 4 10.95 -6.36 9.66
N PRO A 5 9.91 -5.81 9.07
CA PRO A 5 9.10 -6.51 8.08
C PRO A 5 9.95 -6.97 6.89
N PRO A 6 9.83 -8.22 6.44
CA PRO A 6 10.81 -8.83 5.53
C PRO A 6 10.64 -8.49 4.05
N ILE A 7 9.49 -7.90 3.64
CA ILE A 7 9.14 -7.78 2.21
C ILE A 7 10.20 -7.02 1.41
N PHE A 8 10.65 -5.84 1.89
CA PHE A 8 11.62 -5.05 1.13
C PHE A 8 12.92 -5.82 0.92
N HIS A 9 13.52 -6.31 2.01
CA HIS A 9 14.80 -7.00 1.95
C HIS A 9 14.72 -8.27 1.13
N THR A 10 13.64 -9.05 1.30
CA THR A 10 13.43 -10.30 0.56
C THR A 10 13.24 -10.02 -0.94
N ALA A 11 12.39 -9.08 -1.30
CA ALA A 11 12.14 -8.74 -2.70
C ALA A 11 13.40 -8.15 -3.37
N CYS A 12 14.13 -7.28 -2.67
CA CYS A 12 15.38 -6.73 -3.15
C CYS A 12 16.47 -7.80 -3.31
N ALA A 13 16.57 -8.77 -2.38
CA ALA A 13 17.50 -9.88 -2.47
C ALA A 13 17.20 -10.77 -3.69
N TYR A 14 15.92 -11.11 -3.94
CA TYR A 14 15.55 -11.86 -5.14
C TYR A 14 15.85 -11.11 -6.43
N LEU A 15 15.59 -9.80 -6.46
CA LEU A 15 15.92 -8.98 -7.61
C LEU A 15 17.45 -8.93 -7.84
N SER A 16 18.23 -8.74 -6.79
CA SER A 16 19.69 -8.69 -6.90
C SER A 16 20.26 -10.05 -7.36
N TYR A 17 19.75 -11.16 -6.84
CA TYR A 17 20.13 -12.50 -7.29
C TYR A 17 19.82 -12.72 -8.78
N PHE A 18 18.67 -12.26 -9.24
CA PHE A 18 18.32 -12.32 -10.67
C PHE A 18 19.26 -11.45 -11.53
N LEU A 19 19.55 -10.24 -11.08
CA LEU A 19 20.39 -9.27 -11.80
C LEU A 19 21.87 -9.60 -11.75
N ASP A 20 22.34 -10.39 -10.79
CA ASP A 20 23.70 -10.86 -10.69
C ASP A 20 24.11 -11.68 -11.92
N ASN A 21 23.18 -12.43 -12.52
CA ASN A 21 23.39 -13.11 -13.80
C ASN A 21 23.77 -12.17 -14.95
N PHE A 22 23.50 -10.87 -14.81
CA PHE A 22 23.84 -9.82 -15.79
C PHE A 22 25.01 -8.94 -15.31
N ASN A 23 25.78 -9.35 -14.30
CA ASN A 23 26.88 -8.61 -13.68
C ASN A 23 26.46 -7.24 -13.11
N VAL A 24 25.21 -7.12 -12.62
CA VAL A 24 24.71 -5.89 -12.01
C VAL A 24 25.07 -5.87 -10.52
N SER A 25 25.73 -4.80 -10.06
CA SER A 25 26.11 -4.66 -8.66
C SER A 25 24.89 -4.59 -7.72
N LEU A 26 25.06 -5.05 -6.47
CA LEU A 26 24.01 -4.97 -5.44
C LEU A 26 23.47 -3.55 -5.28
N THR A 27 24.36 -2.55 -5.27
CA THR A 27 23.95 -1.13 -5.15
C THR A 27 23.05 -0.69 -6.30
N THR A 28 23.35 -1.15 -7.51
CA THR A 28 22.52 -0.85 -8.69
C THR A 28 21.17 -1.57 -8.60
N SER A 29 21.16 -2.80 -8.11
CA SER A 29 19.92 -3.57 -7.90
C SER A 29 18.97 -2.88 -6.90
N VAL A 30 19.51 -2.33 -5.81
CA VAL A 30 18.73 -1.53 -4.83
C VAL A 30 18.14 -0.29 -5.50
N LYS A 31 18.90 0.44 -6.29
CA LYS A 31 18.42 1.63 -7.02
C LYS A 31 17.30 1.27 -8.01
N ILE A 32 17.46 0.17 -8.74
CA ILE A 32 16.42 -0.34 -9.66
C ILE A 32 15.17 -0.70 -8.87
N PHE A 33 15.30 -1.34 -7.71
CA PHE A 33 14.18 -1.69 -6.86
C PHE A 33 13.42 -0.45 -6.37
N TYR A 34 14.12 0.59 -5.92
CA TYR A 34 13.50 1.87 -5.57
C TYR A 34 12.75 2.50 -6.74
N PHE A 35 13.35 2.49 -7.94
CA PHE A 35 12.68 3.02 -9.12
C PHE A 35 11.38 2.25 -9.44
N ILE A 36 11.43 0.92 -9.38
CA ILE A 36 10.26 0.07 -9.59
C ILE A 36 9.18 0.37 -8.53
N THR A 37 9.56 0.45 -7.26
CA THR A 37 8.66 0.76 -6.14
C THR A 37 7.99 2.12 -6.34
N PHE A 38 8.77 3.14 -6.70
CA PHE A 38 8.29 4.48 -6.97
C PHE A 38 7.28 4.49 -8.12
N PHE A 39 7.62 3.85 -9.24
CA PHE A 39 6.73 3.76 -10.40
C PHE A 39 5.41 3.03 -10.07
N ILE A 40 5.49 1.89 -9.38
CA ILE A 40 4.29 1.12 -8.98
C ILE A 40 3.43 1.94 -8.02
N SER A 41 4.02 2.69 -7.10
CA SER A 41 3.24 3.53 -6.17
C SER A 41 2.42 4.60 -6.91
N GLY A 42 2.99 5.21 -7.94
CA GLY A 42 2.29 6.12 -8.84
C GLY A 42 1.14 5.44 -9.59
N CYS A 43 1.36 4.22 -10.10
CA CYS A 43 0.32 3.45 -10.77
C CYS A 43 -0.85 3.11 -9.83
N MET A 44 -0.55 2.75 -8.58
CA MET A 44 -1.59 2.46 -7.58
C MET A 44 -2.38 3.71 -7.20
N MET A 45 -1.70 4.84 -7.07
CA MET A 45 -2.38 6.12 -6.82
C MET A 45 -3.21 6.57 -8.03
N TYR A 46 -2.73 6.34 -9.26
CA TYR A 46 -3.52 6.57 -10.48
C TYR A 46 -4.80 5.74 -10.48
N LEU A 47 -4.68 4.43 -10.21
CA LEU A 47 -5.83 3.53 -10.14
C LEU A 47 -6.84 3.99 -9.08
N CYS A 48 -6.36 4.30 -7.88
CA CYS A 48 -7.18 4.80 -6.79
C CYS A 48 -7.93 6.07 -7.21
N SER A 49 -7.22 7.09 -7.66
CA SER A 49 -7.82 8.37 -8.06
C SER A 49 -8.76 8.24 -9.26
N TYR A 50 -8.46 7.38 -10.22
CA TYR A 50 -9.36 7.10 -11.34
C TYR A 50 -10.68 6.46 -10.87
N ARG A 51 -10.61 5.55 -9.93
CA ARG A 51 -11.81 4.91 -9.36
C ARG A 51 -12.69 5.91 -8.59
N PHE A 52 -12.10 6.93 -7.97
CA PHE A 52 -12.83 8.00 -7.31
C PHE A 52 -13.43 9.01 -8.30
N THR A 53 -12.64 9.50 -9.24
CA THR A 53 -13.00 10.66 -10.07
C THR A 53 -13.62 10.30 -11.42
N LYS A 54 -13.35 9.09 -11.93
CA LYS A 54 -13.68 8.61 -13.29
C LYS A 54 -13.06 9.47 -14.41
N LYS A 55 -12.12 10.37 -14.08
CA LYS A 55 -11.45 11.26 -15.03
C LYS A 55 -9.96 10.94 -15.10
N LYS A 56 -9.48 10.55 -16.28
CA LYS A 56 -8.07 10.14 -16.50
C LYS A 56 -7.10 11.27 -16.18
N SER A 57 -7.42 12.52 -16.56
CA SER A 57 -6.55 13.68 -16.30
C SER A 57 -6.36 13.94 -14.80
N LEU A 58 -7.45 13.89 -14.01
CA LEU A 58 -7.37 14.07 -12.57
C LEU A 58 -6.60 12.93 -11.90
N ALA A 59 -6.80 11.70 -12.36
CA ALA A 59 -6.05 10.55 -11.85
C ALA A 59 -4.55 10.69 -12.12
N PHE A 60 -4.18 11.14 -13.31
CA PHE A 60 -2.79 11.38 -13.67
C PHE A 60 -2.16 12.49 -12.80
N ILE A 61 -2.82 13.64 -12.69
CA ILE A 61 -2.34 14.74 -11.85
C ILE A 61 -2.19 14.31 -10.40
N SER A 62 -3.16 13.57 -9.84
CA SER A 62 -3.09 13.05 -8.48
C SER A 62 -1.91 12.10 -8.28
N SER A 63 -1.60 11.23 -9.25
CA SER A 63 -0.46 10.34 -9.16
C SER A 63 0.86 11.08 -9.22
N VAL A 64 0.98 12.12 -10.06
CA VAL A 64 2.18 12.96 -10.13
C VAL A 64 2.39 13.72 -8.82
N ILE A 65 1.35 14.33 -8.26
CA ILE A 65 1.42 15.03 -6.96
C ILE A 65 1.81 14.05 -5.84
N TYR A 66 1.28 12.84 -5.86
CA TYR A 66 1.61 11.80 -4.89
C TYR A 66 3.09 11.41 -4.93
N LEU A 67 3.63 11.19 -6.14
CA LEU A 67 5.04 10.89 -6.35
C LEU A 67 5.95 12.08 -5.97
N ALA A 68 5.52 13.31 -6.30
CA ALA A 68 6.25 14.54 -6.01
C ALA A 68 6.07 15.04 -4.58
N SER A 69 5.32 14.32 -3.72
CA SER A 69 5.14 14.75 -2.32
C SER A 69 6.48 14.78 -1.60
N SER A 70 6.73 15.83 -0.83
CA SER A 70 7.97 16.03 -0.09
C SER A 70 8.29 14.85 0.83
N TYR A 71 7.29 14.24 1.44
CA TYR A 71 7.47 13.08 2.30
C TYR A 71 7.98 11.86 1.49
N HIS A 72 7.34 11.54 0.35
CA HIS A 72 7.74 10.41 -0.49
C HIS A 72 9.19 10.56 -1.02
N ILE A 73 9.55 11.77 -1.47
CA ILE A 73 10.90 12.07 -1.93
C ILE A 73 11.91 11.98 -0.78
N ASN A 74 11.56 12.51 0.40
CA ASN A 74 12.42 12.48 1.57
C ASN A 74 12.73 11.05 2.05
N GLU A 75 11.75 10.15 2.02
CA GLU A 75 11.94 8.75 2.41
C GLU A 75 12.95 8.03 1.50
N ILE A 76 12.95 8.33 0.21
CA ILE A 76 13.84 7.67 -0.76
C ILE A 76 15.23 8.30 -0.79
N TYR A 77 15.31 9.64 -0.85
CA TYR A 77 16.58 10.33 -1.15
C TYR A 77 17.33 10.83 0.08
N VAL A 78 16.64 11.05 1.20
CA VAL A 78 17.26 11.64 2.40
C VAL A 78 17.38 10.61 3.51
N ARG A 79 16.29 9.88 3.80
CA ARG A 79 16.24 8.94 4.93
C ARG A 79 16.69 7.52 4.55
N ASP A 80 16.68 7.17 3.27
CA ASP A 80 16.86 5.78 2.79
C ASP A 80 15.95 4.80 3.54
N ALA A 81 14.70 5.23 3.76
CA ALA A 81 13.71 4.49 4.53
C ALA A 81 13.03 3.42 3.66
N GLN A 82 13.74 2.35 3.41
CA GLN A 82 13.42 1.30 2.46
C GLN A 82 12.03 0.67 2.69
N ALA A 83 11.72 0.36 3.93
CA ALA A 83 10.45 -0.26 4.30
C ALA A 83 9.27 0.71 4.18
N GLU A 84 9.49 1.99 4.53
CA GLU A 84 8.47 3.04 4.42
C GLU A 84 8.19 3.38 2.95
N SER A 85 9.21 3.42 2.09
CA SER A 85 9.03 3.68 0.66
C SER A 85 8.12 2.65 -0.02
N LEU A 86 8.20 1.39 0.41
CA LEU A 86 7.35 0.33 -0.12
C LEU A 86 5.88 0.49 0.29
N LEU A 87 5.60 1.08 1.46
CA LEU A 87 4.25 1.32 1.94
C LEU A 87 3.42 2.20 0.99
N PHE A 88 4.07 3.11 0.26
CA PHE A 88 3.38 3.98 -0.70
C PHE A 88 2.67 3.22 -1.84
N ILE A 89 3.04 1.97 -2.10
CA ILE A 89 2.29 1.10 -3.03
C ILE A 89 0.95 0.69 -2.42
N PHE A 90 0.96 0.34 -1.13
CA PHE A 90 -0.17 -0.31 -0.48
C PHE A 90 -1.20 0.67 0.08
N LEU A 91 -0.78 1.88 0.44
CA LEU A 91 -1.68 2.90 1.00
C LEU A 91 -2.85 3.27 0.08
N PRO A 92 -2.65 3.55 -1.22
CA PRO A 92 -3.76 3.80 -2.14
C PRO A 92 -4.71 2.62 -2.29
N LEU A 93 -4.20 1.38 -2.19
CA LEU A 93 -5.03 0.18 -2.27
C LEU A 93 -5.96 0.03 -1.06
N VAL A 94 -5.48 0.32 0.15
CA VAL A 94 -6.32 0.30 1.36
C VAL A 94 -7.46 1.31 1.23
N ILE A 95 -7.16 2.55 0.81
CA ILE A 95 -8.15 3.60 0.61
C ILE A 95 -9.15 3.20 -0.47
N LEU A 96 -8.67 2.65 -1.59
CA LEU A 96 -9.51 2.16 -2.67
C LEU A 96 -10.43 1.04 -2.19
N GLY A 97 -9.91 0.07 -1.43
CA GLY A 97 -10.68 -1.02 -0.87
C GLY A 97 -11.85 -0.50 -0.03
N LEU A 98 -11.60 0.40 0.92
CA LEU A 98 -12.68 0.98 1.75
C LEU A 98 -13.71 1.74 0.92
N LYS A 99 -13.28 2.51 -0.07
CA LYS A 99 -14.19 3.21 -1.00
C LYS A 99 -15.10 2.21 -1.73
N GLU A 100 -14.54 1.14 -2.27
CA GLU A 100 -15.30 0.12 -2.99
C GLU A 100 -16.31 -0.60 -2.07
N LEU A 101 -15.95 -0.83 -0.79
CA LEU A 101 -16.88 -1.39 0.18
C LEU A 101 -18.04 -0.44 0.48
N LEU A 102 -17.76 0.86 0.63
CA LEU A 102 -18.79 1.89 0.83
C LEU A 102 -19.77 2.01 -0.34
N GLU A 103 -19.33 1.66 -1.55
CA GLU A 103 -20.15 1.58 -2.76
C GLU A 103 -20.79 0.20 -2.99
N GLY A 104 -20.56 -0.76 -2.09
CA GLY A 104 -21.10 -2.12 -2.18
C GLY A 104 -20.35 -3.05 -3.16
N ASN A 105 -19.25 -2.62 -3.73
CA ASN A 105 -18.49 -3.38 -4.71
C ASN A 105 -17.47 -4.34 -4.04
N LYS A 106 -17.98 -5.47 -3.55
CA LYS A 106 -17.16 -6.48 -2.86
C LYS A 106 -16.08 -7.10 -3.74
N LYS A 107 -16.27 -7.14 -5.07
CA LYS A 107 -15.31 -7.73 -6.02
C LYS A 107 -13.96 -6.99 -6.00
N TRP A 108 -13.97 -5.68 -5.87
CA TRP A 108 -12.76 -4.85 -5.78
C TRP A 108 -12.32 -4.61 -4.33
N PHE A 109 -13.27 -4.62 -3.39
CA PHE A 109 -12.96 -4.44 -1.97
C PHE A 109 -11.95 -5.47 -1.45
N TYR A 110 -12.27 -6.76 -1.56
CA TYR A 110 -11.43 -7.80 -0.97
C TYR A 110 -9.98 -7.77 -1.46
N PRO A 111 -9.70 -7.82 -2.78
CA PRO A 111 -8.32 -7.81 -3.22
C PRO A 111 -7.60 -6.52 -2.85
N CYS A 112 -8.21 -5.35 -3.05
CA CYS A 112 -7.56 -4.08 -2.74
C CYS A 112 -7.27 -3.93 -1.25
N PHE A 113 -8.25 -4.22 -0.39
CA PHE A 113 -8.09 -4.06 1.05
C PHE A 113 -7.11 -5.09 1.63
N ILE A 114 -7.22 -6.36 1.26
CA ILE A 114 -6.38 -7.42 1.79
C ILE A 114 -4.93 -7.24 1.33
N ILE A 115 -4.69 -7.05 0.03
CA ILE A 115 -3.33 -6.82 -0.50
C ILE A 115 -2.75 -5.54 0.10
N GLY A 116 -3.54 -4.47 0.19
CA GLY A 116 -3.12 -3.21 0.78
C GLY A 116 -2.70 -3.35 2.24
N TYR A 117 -3.52 -3.99 3.08
CA TYR A 117 -3.21 -4.17 4.49
C TYR A 117 -2.08 -5.16 4.74
N VAL A 118 -2.11 -6.33 4.12
CA VAL A 118 -1.06 -7.35 4.27
C VAL A 118 0.28 -6.80 3.78
N GLY A 119 0.30 -6.22 2.58
CA GLY A 119 1.50 -5.60 2.04
C GLY A 119 2.02 -4.45 2.91
N GLY A 120 1.12 -3.61 3.43
CA GLY A 120 1.47 -2.52 4.33
C GLY A 120 2.05 -3.01 5.66
N ILE A 121 1.43 -3.99 6.33
CA ILE A 121 1.93 -4.58 7.58
C ILE A 121 3.31 -5.20 7.36
N LEU A 122 3.48 -5.96 6.29
CA LEU A 122 4.73 -6.63 5.95
C LEU A 122 5.79 -5.68 5.37
N SER A 123 5.44 -4.45 5.05
CA SER A 123 6.38 -3.38 4.66
C SER A 123 6.81 -2.57 5.88
N HIS A 124 5.87 -1.97 6.62
CA HIS A 124 6.17 -1.15 7.79
C HIS A 124 5.01 -1.18 8.80
N PHE A 125 5.13 -2.06 9.80
CA PHE A 125 4.08 -2.30 10.79
C PHE A 125 3.65 -1.04 11.55
N THR A 126 4.61 -0.25 12.06
CA THR A 126 4.33 0.95 12.85
C THR A 126 3.54 1.99 12.06
N MET A 127 3.91 2.23 10.79
CA MET A 127 3.16 3.15 9.92
C MET A 127 1.74 2.65 9.65
N MET A 128 1.55 1.33 9.53
CA MET A 128 0.20 0.76 9.37
C MET A 128 -0.68 0.95 10.60
N ILE A 129 -0.11 1.04 11.80
CA ILE A 129 -0.87 1.42 13.00
C ILE A 129 -1.43 2.85 12.84
N TYR A 130 -0.62 3.82 12.42
CA TYR A 130 -1.08 5.19 12.20
C TYR A 130 -2.15 5.27 11.10
N VAL A 131 -1.96 4.53 10.00
CA VAL A 131 -2.96 4.42 8.92
C VAL A 131 -4.27 3.84 9.46
N THR A 132 -4.20 2.80 10.29
CA THR A 132 -5.37 2.16 10.89
C THR A 132 -6.12 3.12 11.82
N LEU A 133 -5.40 3.87 12.66
CA LEU A 133 -5.99 4.89 13.54
C LEU A 133 -6.68 5.99 12.71
N PHE A 134 -6.01 6.49 11.68
CA PHE A 134 -6.60 7.49 10.79
C PHE A 134 -7.87 6.99 10.10
N LEU A 135 -7.83 5.77 9.56
CA LEU A 135 -9.01 5.15 8.94
C LEU A 135 -10.13 4.90 9.94
N GLY A 136 -9.79 4.54 11.19
CA GLY A 136 -10.75 4.45 12.29
C GLY A 136 -11.50 5.76 12.52
N ILE A 137 -10.79 6.89 12.53
CA ILE A 137 -11.40 8.22 12.64
C ILE A 137 -12.33 8.50 11.45
N VAL A 138 -11.89 8.22 10.22
CA VAL A 138 -12.71 8.37 9.01
C VAL A 138 -13.97 7.52 9.09
N MET A 139 -13.86 6.28 9.54
CA MET A 139 -15.00 5.38 9.72
C MET A 139 -15.97 5.89 10.80
N LEU A 140 -15.48 6.47 11.89
CA LEU A 140 -16.32 7.11 12.91
C LEU A 140 -17.08 8.31 12.33
N ILE A 141 -16.45 9.14 11.52
CA ILE A 141 -17.15 10.25 10.82
C ILE A 141 -18.24 9.71 9.89
N MET A 142 -17.98 8.58 9.24
CA MET A 142 -18.91 7.93 8.31
C MET A 142 -19.81 6.89 8.98
N TYR A 143 -20.02 6.94 10.31
CA TYR A 143 -20.68 5.90 11.09
C TYR A 143 -22.04 5.44 10.51
N LYS A 144 -22.86 6.35 9.97
CA LYS A 144 -24.17 6.02 9.35
C LYS A 144 -24.07 5.04 8.17
N LYS A 145 -22.93 5.02 7.46
CA LYS A 145 -22.68 4.09 6.34
C LYS A 145 -21.98 2.83 6.82
N VAL A 146 -21.07 2.97 7.76
CA VAL A 146 -20.21 1.89 8.26
C VAL A 146 -21.00 0.89 9.14
N PHE A 147 -21.93 1.35 9.97
CA PHE A 147 -22.72 0.47 10.84
C PHE A 147 -23.86 -0.30 10.13
N LYS A 148 -23.87 -0.33 8.80
CA LYS A 148 -24.79 -1.20 8.05
C LYS A 148 -24.24 -2.63 7.98
N LYS A 149 -25.13 -3.63 8.07
CA LYS A 149 -24.73 -5.07 7.96
C LYS A 149 -24.00 -5.38 6.67
N GLU A 150 -24.35 -4.69 5.58
CA GLU A 150 -23.72 -4.82 4.26
C GLU A 150 -22.25 -4.39 4.26
N PHE A 151 -21.85 -3.48 5.16
CA PHE A 151 -20.48 -3.04 5.35
C PHE A 151 -19.74 -3.89 6.39
N ILE A 152 -20.32 -4.05 7.60
CA ILE A 152 -19.67 -4.70 8.75
C ILE A 152 -19.27 -6.14 8.43
N GLY A 153 -20.18 -6.93 7.85
CA GLY A 153 -19.91 -8.34 7.59
C GLY A 153 -18.71 -8.58 6.69
N PRO A 154 -18.66 -7.97 5.48
CA PRO A 154 -17.48 -8.07 4.60
C PRO A 154 -16.22 -7.48 5.23
N PHE A 155 -16.32 -6.37 5.96
CA PHE A 155 -15.19 -5.73 6.61
C PHE A 155 -14.53 -6.63 7.66
N ILE A 156 -15.33 -7.22 8.57
CA ILE A 156 -14.81 -8.17 9.58
C ILE A 156 -14.14 -9.37 8.90
N LYS A 157 -14.76 -9.94 7.85
CA LYS A 157 -14.15 -11.05 7.09
C LYS A 157 -12.78 -10.67 6.52
N ALA A 158 -12.67 -9.48 5.94
CA ALA A 158 -11.39 -9.00 5.41
C ALA A 158 -10.36 -8.79 6.52
N CYS A 159 -10.74 -8.23 7.67
CA CYS A 159 -9.83 -8.08 8.83
C CYS A 159 -9.35 -9.42 9.34
N VAL A 160 -10.22 -10.42 9.47
CA VAL A 160 -9.83 -11.78 9.87
C VAL A 160 -8.84 -12.39 8.87
N LEU A 161 -9.09 -12.24 7.56
CA LEU A 161 -8.15 -12.71 6.54
C LEU A 161 -6.79 -11.99 6.61
N VAL A 162 -6.77 -10.69 6.82
CA VAL A 162 -5.52 -9.93 7.02
C VAL A 162 -4.77 -10.47 8.24
N LEU A 163 -5.44 -10.67 9.38
CA LEU A 163 -4.82 -11.21 10.58
C LEU A 163 -4.26 -12.62 10.36
N LEU A 164 -5.01 -13.50 9.70
CA LEU A 164 -4.54 -14.85 9.37
C LEU A 164 -3.31 -14.83 8.46
N LEU A 165 -3.30 -13.97 7.45
CA LEU A 165 -2.20 -13.85 6.50
C LEU A 165 -0.95 -13.18 7.10
N THR A 166 -1.09 -12.44 8.20
CA THR A 166 0.02 -11.78 8.89
C THR A 166 0.39 -12.43 10.23
N ALA A 167 -0.32 -13.48 10.64
CA ALA A 167 -0.14 -14.14 11.94
C ALA A 167 1.24 -14.80 12.14
N PHE A 168 2.01 -15.02 11.05
CA PHE A 168 3.37 -15.59 11.12
C PHE A 168 4.41 -14.50 11.49
N PHE A 169 4.07 -13.27 11.41
CA PHE A 169 4.93 -12.13 11.72
C PHE A 169 4.75 -11.67 13.17
#